data_7dae8961da7be50dce31ab1e043b040f
#
_entry.id   7dae8961da7be50dce31ab1e043b040f
#
_cell.length_a   1.000
_cell.length_b   1.000
_cell.length_c   1.000
_cell.angle_alpha   90.00
_cell.angle_beta   90.00
_cell.angle_gamma   90.00
#
_symmetry.space_group_name_H-M   'P 1'
#
loop_
_entity.id
_entity.type
_entity.pdbx_description
1 polymer ?
#
loop_
_entity_poly.entity_id
_entity_poly.type
_entity_poly.pdbx_seq_one_letter_code
_entity_poly.pdbx_strand_id
1 'polypeptide(L)'
;KEWNKATQSMECNPMLNIKHFFTRRYRAWKNRLPLSAYDNTIQSEDDYIFFLSTLWYSDKWNQNDKTVNLRRAHYVRVCKSIPSVTFEGGLLGDTFSSNQLFADVYTDKRETFANYLEKTKRSAFVFNTPAFLNCHGWKLGEFLALGKCIISTPLSNDLPYPLEHGVNIHFVEENEQSIREAIEYILAHPD
;
A
#
# COMPACT_ATOMS: atom_id res chain seq x y z
N LYS A 1 24.86 -5.34 -24.24
CA LYS A 1 25.73 -4.16 -24.56
C LYS A 1 25.08 -2.80 -24.20
N GLU A 2 23.78 -2.73 -23.92
CA GLU A 2 23.08 -1.48 -23.51
C GLU A 2 23.11 -1.23 -22.00
N TRP A 3 23.31 -2.25 -21.20
CA TRP A 3 23.42 -2.12 -19.73
C TRP A 3 24.63 -1.28 -19.28
N ASN A 4 25.71 -1.29 -20.07
CA ASN A 4 26.93 -0.54 -19.74
C ASN A 4 26.84 0.96 -20.03
N LYS A 5 25.84 1.45 -20.78
CA LYS A 5 25.69 2.89 -21.05
C LYS A 5 24.89 3.63 -19.96
N ALA A 6 24.01 2.95 -19.27
CA ALA A 6 23.22 3.55 -18.18
C ALA A 6 24.04 3.74 -16.89
N THR A 7 25.13 2.98 -16.71
CA THR A 7 25.99 3.07 -15.54
C THR A 7 27.12 4.08 -15.68
N GLN A 8 27.41 4.57 -16.90
CA GLN A 8 28.53 5.49 -17.16
C GLN A 8 28.19 6.99 -16.99
N SER A 9 26.92 7.36 -16.75
CA SER A 9 26.56 8.78 -16.55
C SER A 9 26.33 9.19 -15.10
N MET A 10 26.51 8.29 -14.15
CA MET A 10 26.61 8.65 -12.74
C MET A 10 28.09 8.82 -12.37
N GLU A 11 28.62 10.00 -12.58
CA GLU A 11 29.82 10.44 -11.84
C GLU A 11 29.47 10.43 -10.35
N CYS A 12 29.69 9.28 -9.74
CA CYS A 12 29.49 9.05 -8.33
C CYS A 12 30.55 9.82 -7.54
N ASN A 13 30.20 10.99 -7.03
CA ASN A 13 31.02 11.62 -6.01
C ASN A 13 31.08 10.67 -4.79
N PRO A 14 32.23 10.04 -4.47
CA PRO A 14 32.31 9.01 -3.42
C PRO A 14 31.88 9.53 -2.05
N MET A 15 32.10 10.81 -1.76
CA MET A 15 31.69 11.44 -0.50
C MET A 15 30.17 11.60 -0.36
N LEU A 16 29.48 11.90 -1.46
CA LEU A 16 28.01 11.94 -1.49
C LEU A 16 27.41 10.55 -1.23
N ASN A 17 28.02 9.52 -1.79
CA ASN A 17 27.58 8.14 -1.58
C ASN A 17 27.76 7.68 -0.13
N ILE A 18 28.86 8.00 0.51
CA ILE A 18 29.12 7.66 1.91
C ILE A 18 28.11 8.35 2.82
N LYS A 19 27.89 9.65 2.65
CA LYS A 19 26.89 10.41 3.43
C LYS A 19 25.48 9.85 3.24
N HIS A 20 25.08 9.56 2.01
CA HIS A 20 23.80 8.93 1.71
C HIS A 20 23.68 7.52 2.32
N PHE A 21 24.74 6.74 2.28
CA PHE A 21 24.78 5.41 2.88
C PHE A 21 24.55 5.48 4.40
N PHE A 22 25.28 6.32 5.11
CA PHE A 22 25.14 6.47 6.56
C PHE A 22 23.79 7.08 6.93
N THR A 23 23.31 8.08 6.20
CA THR A 23 21.99 8.68 6.45
C THR A 23 20.87 7.67 6.24
N ARG A 24 20.96 6.85 5.19
CA ARG A 24 19.99 5.78 4.91
C ARG A 24 20.01 4.71 6.00
N ARG A 25 21.19 4.28 6.44
CA ARG A 25 21.32 3.29 7.53
C ARG A 25 20.85 3.84 8.86
N TYR A 26 21.17 5.09 9.18
CA TYR A 26 20.68 5.76 10.39
C TYR A 26 19.15 5.87 10.39
N ARG A 27 18.55 6.30 9.27
CA ARG A 27 17.08 6.34 9.14
C ARG A 27 16.46 4.96 9.26
N ALA A 28 17.03 3.96 8.62
CA ALA A 28 16.58 2.59 8.72
C ALA A 28 16.67 2.06 10.15
N TRP A 29 17.75 2.38 10.86
CA TRP A 29 17.90 2.01 12.27
C TRP A 29 16.92 2.75 13.17
N LYS A 30 16.77 4.06 13.00
CA LYS A 30 15.85 4.91 13.80
C LYS A 30 14.38 4.50 13.61
N ASN A 31 14.03 4.03 12.43
CA ASN A 31 12.64 3.64 12.09
C ASN A 31 12.37 2.14 12.29
N ARG A 32 13.31 1.39 12.89
CA ARG A 32 13.06 -0.01 13.21
C ARG A 32 12.02 -0.11 14.32
N LEU A 33 11.01 -0.91 14.04
CA LEU A 33 10.10 -1.37 15.07
C LEU A 33 10.51 -2.79 15.49
N PRO A 34 10.35 -3.14 16.77
CA PRO A 34 10.52 -4.53 17.22
C PRO A 34 9.42 -5.40 16.62
N LEU A 35 9.65 -6.72 16.56
CA LEU A 35 8.62 -7.66 16.09
C LEU A 35 7.33 -7.57 16.92
N SER A 36 7.45 -7.31 18.23
CA SER A 36 6.30 -7.07 19.10
C SER A 36 5.42 -5.88 18.69
N ALA A 37 5.94 -4.96 17.85
CA ALA A 37 5.09 -3.91 17.28
C ALA A 37 4.02 -4.47 16.34
N TYR A 38 4.19 -5.69 15.82
CA TYR A 38 3.19 -6.38 15.00
C TYR A 38 2.21 -7.22 15.82
N ASP A 39 2.40 -7.32 17.14
CA ASP A 39 1.40 -7.95 18.01
C ASP A 39 0.11 -7.12 17.93
N ASN A 40 -0.97 -7.74 17.51
CA ASN A 40 -2.25 -7.06 17.30
C ASN A 40 -3.03 -6.97 18.62
N THR A 41 -2.61 -6.07 19.49
CA THR A 41 -3.26 -5.80 20.78
C THR A 41 -4.32 -4.70 20.70
N ILE A 42 -4.43 -4.03 19.54
CA ILE A 42 -5.38 -2.94 19.31
C ILE A 42 -6.63 -3.55 18.68
N GLN A 43 -7.77 -3.30 19.27
CA GLN A 43 -9.05 -3.70 18.69
C GLN A 43 -9.32 -2.89 17.41
N SER A 44 -9.80 -3.58 16.37
CA SER A 44 -10.26 -2.92 15.15
C SER A 44 -11.51 -2.10 15.44
N GLU A 45 -11.64 -0.97 14.77
CA GLU A 45 -12.87 -0.15 14.79
C GLU A 45 -13.71 -0.55 13.57
N ASP A 46 -14.98 -0.82 13.78
CA ASP A 46 -15.84 -1.45 12.78
C ASP A 46 -16.07 -0.58 11.52
N ASP A 47 -16.01 0.73 11.65
CA ASP A 47 -16.25 1.69 10.57
C ASP A 47 -14.98 2.41 10.10
N TYR A 48 -13.84 2.25 10.79
CA TYR A 48 -12.62 2.96 10.46
C TYR A 48 -11.76 2.19 9.45
N ILE A 49 -11.39 2.87 8.38
CA ILE A 49 -10.53 2.33 7.34
C ILE A 49 -9.36 3.28 7.08
N PHE A 50 -8.15 2.77 7.24
CA PHE A 50 -6.93 3.50 6.90
C PHE A 50 -6.24 2.87 5.70
N PHE A 51 -5.93 3.71 4.71
CA PHE A 51 -5.12 3.29 3.57
C PHE A 51 -4.20 4.40 3.13
N LEU A 52 -2.89 4.16 3.17
CA LEU A 52 -1.88 5.09 2.70
C LEU A 52 -0.92 4.37 1.77
N SER A 53 -0.81 4.85 0.54
CA SER A 53 0.08 4.27 -0.46
C SER A 53 0.72 5.36 -1.32
N THR A 54 1.75 5.03 -2.07
CA THR A 54 2.44 5.97 -2.93
C THR A 54 1.96 5.82 -4.37
N LEU A 55 1.71 6.94 -5.05
CA LEU A 55 1.57 6.97 -6.50
C LEU A 55 2.93 6.66 -7.13
N TRP A 56 2.94 5.74 -8.07
CA TRP A 56 4.12 5.41 -8.83
C TRP A 56 4.15 6.26 -10.10
N TYR A 57 5.24 6.97 -10.30
CA TYR A 57 5.51 7.71 -11.52
C TYR A 57 6.89 7.31 -12.04
N SER A 58 6.91 6.90 -13.29
CA SER A 58 8.16 6.71 -13.98
C SER A 58 7.95 6.97 -15.47
N ASP A 59 8.70 7.89 -16.03
CA ASP A 59 8.71 8.17 -17.47
C ASP A 59 9.13 6.94 -18.30
N LYS A 60 9.74 5.95 -17.65
CA LYS A 60 10.25 4.72 -18.27
C LYS A 60 9.29 3.54 -18.22
N TRP A 61 8.18 3.59 -17.42
CA TRP A 61 7.38 2.41 -17.06
C TRP A 61 5.86 2.63 -17.24
N ASN A 62 5.47 3.36 -18.22
CA ASN A 62 4.18 4.03 -18.41
C ASN A 62 2.90 3.17 -18.26
N GLN A 63 2.90 1.86 -18.50
CA GLN A 63 1.67 1.06 -18.44
C GLN A 63 1.43 0.39 -17.08
N ASN A 64 2.44 -0.21 -16.48
CA ASN A 64 2.32 -0.90 -15.19
C ASN A 64 2.05 0.07 -14.02
N ASP A 65 2.64 1.26 -14.06
CA ASP A 65 2.43 2.30 -13.04
C ASP A 65 0.97 2.75 -13.02
N LYS A 66 0.38 2.96 -14.21
CA LYS A 66 -1.00 3.38 -14.34
C LYS A 66 -1.97 2.34 -13.76
N THR A 67 -1.75 1.06 -14.01
CA THR A 67 -2.59 -0.03 -13.50
C THR A 67 -2.52 -0.13 -11.99
N VAL A 68 -1.31 -0.09 -11.41
CA VAL A 68 -1.13 -0.13 -9.94
C VAL A 68 -1.81 1.08 -9.28
N ASN A 69 -1.65 2.27 -9.86
CA ASN A 69 -2.28 3.47 -9.34
C ASN A 69 -3.81 3.44 -9.45
N LEU A 70 -4.36 2.91 -10.57
CA LEU A 70 -5.80 2.78 -10.76
C LEU A 70 -6.44 1.84 -9.73
N ARG A 71 -5.87 0.65 -9.50
CA ARG A 71 -6.35 -0.29 -8.47
C ARG A 71 -6.47 0.38 -7.11
N ARG A 72 -5.44 1.14 -6.71
CA ARG A 72 -5.42 1.88 -5.44
C ARG A 72 -6.42 3.03 -5.41
N ALA A 73 -6.57 3.74 -6.52
CA ALA A 73 -7.53 4.84 -6.64
C ALA A 73 -8.97 4.35 -6.55
N HIS A 74 -9.32 3.23 -7.20
CA HIS A 74 -10.64 2.60 -7.10
C HIS A 74 -10.99 2.31 -5.64
N TYR A 75 -10.06 1.69 -4.89
CA TYR A 75 -10.29 1.42 -3.48
C TYR A 75 -10.53 2.69 -2.65
N VAL A 76 -9.70 3.71 -2.81
CA VAL A 76 -9.85 4.98 -2.09
C VAL A 76 -11.19 5.67 -2.43
N ARG A 77 -11.60 5.67 -3.71
CA ARG A 77 -12.87 6.24 -4.15
C ARG A 77 -14.05 5.53 -3.53
N VAL A 78 -14.00 4.20 -3.53
CA VAL A 78 -15.07 3.39 -2.94
C VAL A 78 -15.17 3.66 -1.44
N CYS A 79 -14.07 3.62 -0.69
CA CYS A 79 -14.10 3.91 0.75
C CYS A 79 -14.66 5.32 1.05
N LYS A 80 -14.26 6.34 0.29
CA LYS A 80 -14.78 7.70 0.44
C LYS A 80 -16.27 7.85 0.10
N SER A 81 -16.82 6.96 -0.69
CA SER A 81 -18.20 7.02 -1.18
C SER A 81 -19.21 6.26 -0.31
N ILE A 82 -18.76 5.45 0.64
CA ILE A 82 -19.62 4.69 1.57
C ILE A 82 -19.84 5.54 2.83
N PRO A 83 -21.08 6.01 3.11
CA PRO A 83 -21.35 6.93 4.22
C PRO A 83 -21.07 6.34 5.61
N SER A 84 -21.17 5.02 5.77
CA SER A 84 -20.90 4.31 7.02
C SER A 84 -19.41 4.09 7.29
N VAL A 85 -18.52 4.53 6.40
CA VAL A 85 -17.06 4.36 6.52
C VAL A 85 -16.40 5.67 6.93
N THR A 86 -15.62 5.61 7.98
CA THR A 86 -14.70 6.66 8.40
C THR A 86 -13.34 6.40 7.73
N PHE A 87 -13.15 7.00 6.54
CA PHE A 87 -11.93 6.79 5.75
C PHE A 87 -10.84 7.81 6.07
N GLU A 88 -9.62 7.31 6.31
CA GLU A 88 -8.41 8.12 6.46
C GLU A 88 -7.30 7.65 5.52
N GLY A 89 -6.60 8.60 4.87
CA GLY A 89 -5.45 8.34 4.02
C GLY A 89 -5.63 8.77 2.58
N GLY A 90 -5.09 8.01 1.65
CA GLY A 90 -5.08 8.31 0.22
C GLY A 90 -3.79 7.92 -0.47
N LEU A 91 -3.48 8.54 -1.59
CA LEU A 91 -2.30 8.28 -2.39
C LEU A 91 -1.30 9.43 -2.28
N LEU A 92 -0.11 9.15 -1.76
CA LEU A 92 1.02 10.10 -1.69
C LEU A 92 1.70 10.24 -3.05
N GLY A 93 2.06 11.46 -3.44
CA GLY A 93 2.85 11.71 -4.65
C GLY A 93 3.73 12.94 -4.48
N ASP A 94 4.86 12.98 -5.20
CA ASP A 94 5.77 14.13 -5.16
C ASP A 94 5.47 15.16 -6.26
N THR A 95 4.70 14.79 -7.30
CA THR A 95 4.35 15.63 -8.44
C THR A 95 2.85 15.62 -8.71
N PHE A 96 2.10 16.29 -7.84
CA PHE A 96 0.66 16.45 -8.00
C PHE A 96 0.27 17.16 -9.31
N SER A 97 1.10 18.09 -9.77
CA SER A 97 0.76 19.01 -10.86
C SER A 97 0.57 18.37 -12.24
N SER A 98 0.96 17.09 -12.42
CA SER A 98 0.94 16.46 -13.74
C SER A 98 -0.15 15.41 -13.94
N ASN A 99 -0.90 15.00 -12.90
CA ASN A 99 -1.86 13.91 -13.05
C ASN A 99 -3.22 14.20 -12.40
N GLN A 100 -4.07 14.94 -13.12
CA GLN A 100 -5.46 15.25 -12.73
C GLN A 100 -6.29 13.97 -12.46
N LEU A 101 -5.89 12.81 -13.01
CA LEU A 101 -6.61 11.54 -12.89
C LEU A 101 -6.71 11.04 -11.44
N PHE A 102 -5.78 11.42 -10.57
CA PHE A 102 -5.71 10.97 -9.18
C PHE A 102 -5.88 12.11 -8.15
N ALA A 103 -6.33 13.28 -8.60
CA ALA A 103 -6.49 14.46 -7.73
C ALA A 103 -7.47 14.21 -6.57
N ASP A 104 -8.53 13.47 -6.82
CA ASP A 104 -9.59 13.12 -5.86
C ASP A 104 -9.15 12.13 -4.76
N VAL A 105 -8.08 11.40 -5.01
CA VAL A 105 -7.53 10.38 -4.09
C VAL A 105 -6.18 10.77 -3.51
N TYR A 106 -5.65 11.92 -3.91
CA TYR A 106 -4.36 12.41 -3.45
C TYR A 106 -4.40 12.84 -1.99
N THR A 107 -3.28 12.66 -1.30
CA THR A 107 -3.01 13.21 0.03
C THR A 107 -1.54 13.61 0.15
N ASP A 108 -1.28 14.68 0.87
CA ASP A 108 0.08 15.11 1.26
C ASP A 108 0.44 14.69 2.69
N LYS A 109 -0.53 14.13 3.43
CA LYS A 109 -0.34 13.69 4.81
C LYS A 109 0.55 12.46 4.86
N ARG A 110 1.79 12.67 5.29
CA ARG A 110 2.76 11.60 5.52
C ARG A 110 2.67 11.13 6.97
N GLU A 111 2.71 9.83 7.16
CA GLU A 111 2.72 9.22 8.47
C GLU A 111 4.11 8.72 8.84
N THR A 112 4.41 8.73 10.14
CA THR A 112 5.53 7.93 10.67
C THR A 112 5.19 6.46 10.55
N PHE A 113 6.19 5.58 10.51
CA PHE A 113 5.91 4.15 10.40
C PHE A 113 5.12 3.62 11.61
N ALA A 114 5.37 4.17 12.80
CA ALA A 114 4.62 3.82 14.01
C ALA A 114 3.13 4.19 13.90
N ASN A 115 2.84 5.44 13.47
CA ASN A 115 1.45 5.88 13.27
C ASN A 115 0.76 5.10 12.15
N TYR A 116 1.49 4.81 11.06
CA TYR A 116 0.98 3.98 9.98
C TYR A 116 0.55 2.60 10.49
N LEU A 117 1.39 1.96 11.29
CA LEU A 117 1.11 0.64 11.86
C LEU A 117 -0.07 0.68 12.84
N GLU A 118 -0.13 1.69 13.71
CA GLU A 118 -1.23 1.89 14.65
C GLU A 118 -2.57 2.05 13.93
N LYS A 119 -2.63 2.95 12.93
CA LYS A 119 -3.83 3.17 12.12
C LYS A 119 -4.22 1.92 11.32
N THR A 120 -3.24 1.17 10.82
CA THR A 120 -3.47 -0.12 10.16
C THR A 120 -4.10 -1.14 11.12
N LYS A 121 -3.65 -1.20 12.36
CA LYS A 121 -4.23 -2.08 13.39
C LYS A 121 -5.67 -1.71 13.71
N ARG A 122 -5.97 -0.42 13.81
CA ARG A 122 -7.33 0.08 14.09
C ARG A 122 -8.29 -0.14 12.94
N SER A 123 -7.82 -0.22 11.70
CA SER A 123 -8.68 -0.43 10.54
C SER A 123 -9.50 -1.70 10.67
N ALA A 124 -10.78 -1.67 10.31
CA ALA A 124 -11.64 -2.84 10.22
C ALA A 124 -11.04 -3.91 9.30
N PHE A 125 -10.61 -3.49 8.14
CA PHE A 125 -9.92 -4.32 7.16
C PHE A 125 -8.85 -3.52 6.42
N VAL A 126 -8.04 -4.19 5.62
CA VAL A 126 -6.95 -3.60 4.85
C VAL A 126 -7.03 -3.99 3.39
N PHE A 127 -6.41 -3.19 2.51
CA PHE A 127 -6.41 -3.44 1.08
C PHE A 127 -5.01 -3.71 0.54
N ASN A 128 -4.88 -4.82 -0.16
CA ASN A 128 -3.65 -5.23 -0.83
C ASN A 128 -3.79 -5.19 -2.34
N THR A 129 -2.75 -4.79 -3.02
CA THR A 129 -2.58 -4.92 -4.47
C THR A 129 -1.18 -5.41 -4.78
N PRO A 130 -0.97 -6.16 -5.86
CA PRO A 130 0.37 -6.36 -6.36
C PRO A 130 1.10 -5.02 -6.51
N ALA A 131 2.38 -5.04 -6.22
CA ALA A 131 3.25 -3.88 -6.38
C ALA A 131 3.73 -3.76 -7.84
N PHE A 132 4.74 -2.94 -8.06
CA PHE A 132 5.37 -2.76 -9.36
C PHE A 132 5.82 -4.12 -9.95
N LEU A 133 5.69 -4.28 -11.26
CA LEU A 133 5.94 -5.54 -11.98
C LEU A 133 5.15 -6.74 -11.43
N ASN A 134 3.98 -6.48 -10.86
CA ASN A 134 3.11 -7.49 -10.26
C ASN A 134 3.78 -8.31 -9.14
N CYS A 135 4.86 -7.84 -8.53
CA CYS A 135 5.45 -8.54 -7.39
C CYS A 135 4.59 -8.38 -6.13
N HIS A 136 4.74 -9.29 -5.16
CA HIS A 136 4.12 -9.12 -3.85
C HIS A 136 4.66 -7.85 -3.19
N GLY A 137 3.74 -7.01 -2.74
CA GLY A 137 4.09 -5.88 -1.89
C GLY A 137 4.44 -6.34 -0.47
N TRP A 138 5.38 -5.68 0.17
CA TRP A 138 5.73 -5.90 1.57
C TRP A 138 4.54 -5.72 2.54
N LYS A 139 3.54 -4.93 2.14
CA LYS A 139 2.29 -4.73 2.90
C LYS A 139 1.50 -6.03 3.12
N LEU A 140 1.50 -6.94 2.14
CA LEU A 140 0.82 -8.22 2.31
C LEU A 140 1.37 -8.99 3.52
N GLY A 141 2.71 -9.05 3.65
CA GLY A 141 3.35 -9.68 4.80
C GLY A 141 3.02 -8.98 6.13
N GLU A 142 2.95 -7.65 6.14
CA GLU A 142 2.54 -6.88 7.33
C GLU A 142 1.10 -7.17 7.72
N PHE A 143 0.18 -7.19 6.76
CA PHE A 143 -1.23 -7.45 7.01
C PHE A 143 -1.50 -8.86 7.54
N LEU A 144 -0.78 -9.85 6.99
CA LEU A 144 -0.81 -11.23 7.48
C LEU A 144 -0.23 -11.32 8.89
N ALA A 145 0.89 -10.66 9.16
CA ALA A 145 1.49 -10.63 10.51
C ALA A 145 0.59 -9.97 11.55
N LEU A 146 -0.22 -8.98 11.14
CA LEU A 146 -1.20 -8.32 11.99
C LEU A 146 -2.52 -9.09 12.14
N GLY A 147 -2.72 -10.20 11.41
CA GLY A 147 -3.97 -10.94 11.40
C GLY A 147 -5.16 -10.10 10.91
N LYS A 148 -4.95 -9.19 9.97
CA LYS A 148 -6.01 -8.33 9.45
C LYS A 148 -6.90 -9.06 8.45
N CYS A 149 -8.18 -8.72 8.44
CA CYS A 149 -9.06 -9.03 7.31
C CYS A 149 -8.53 -8.30 6.07
N ILE A 150 -8.20 -9.05 5.01
CA ILE A 150 -7.52 -8.53 3.82
C ILE A 150 -8.44 -8.60 2.61
N ILE A 151 -8.78 -7.47 2.03
CA ILE A 151 -9.32 -7.38 0.66
C ILE A 151 -8.14 -7.25 -0.29
N SER A 152 -8.10 -8.04 -1.36
CA SER A 152 -6.98 -8.02 -2.32
C SER A 152 -7.44 -8.20 -3.75
N THR A 153 -6.83 -7.47 -4.67
CA THR A 153 -6.86 -7.88 -6.08
C THR A 153 -6.03 -9.17 -6.25
N PRO A 154 -6.25 -9.95 -7.34
CA PRO A 154 -5.55 -11.21 -7.53
C PRO A 154 -4.03 -11.09 -7.38
N LEU A 155 -3.43 -12.08 -6.77
CA LEU A 155 -1.98 -12.18 -6.65
C LEU A 155 -1.40 -12.84 -7.91
N SER A 156 -0.25 -12.38 -8.33
CA SER A 156 0.40 -12.83 -9.57
C SER A 156 1.52 -13.85 -9.35
N ASN A 157 1.94 -14.03 -8.11
CA ASN A 157 2.99 -14.99 -7.75
C ASN A 157 2.47 -15.96 -6.70
N ASP A 158 3.01 -17.17 -6.69
CA ASP A 158 2.69 -18.17 -5.69
C ASP A 158 3.26 -17.79 -4.33
N LEU A 159 2.56 -18.17 -3.28
CA LEU A 159 3.01 -18.08 -1.90
C LEU A 159 3.35 -19.49 -1.40
N PRO A 160 4.26 -19.63 -0.40
CA PRO A 160 4.55 -20.92 0.21
C PRO A 160 3.31 -21.63 0.75
N TYR A 161 2.35 -20.86 1.21
CA TYR A 161 1.03 -21.32 1.60
C TYR A 161 -0.02 -20.53 0.83
N PRO A 162 -0.97 -21.20 0.16
CA PRO A 162 -2.00 -20.52 -0.62
C PRO A 162 -2.91 -19.67 0.28
N LEU A 163 -3.33 -18.54 -0.24
CA LEU A 163 -4.39 -17.75 0.37
C LEU A 163 -5.71 -18.10 -0.35
N GLU A 164 -6.73 -18.45 0.44
CA GLU A 164 -8.02 -18.93 -0.05
C GLU A 164 -9.09 -17.84 0.15
N HIS A 165 -9.82 -17.55 -0.94
CA HIS A 165 -10.92 -16.58 -0.93
C HIS A 165 -11.99 -16.99 0.10
N GLY A 166 -12.40 -16.03 0.92
CA GLY A 166 -13.41 -16.25 1.97
C GLY A 166 -12.91 -16.98 3.21
N VAL A 167 -11.63 -17.40 3.25
CA VAL A 167 -11.04 -18.08 4.41
C VAL A 167 -10.02 -17.17 5.11
N ASN A 168 -9.01 -16.73 4.38
CA ASN A 168 -7.93 -15.90 4.94
C ASN A 168 -7.63 -14.64 4.13
N ILE A 169 -8.34 -14.46 3.01
CA ILE A 169 -8.29 -13.27 2.16
C ILE A 169 -9.60 -13.15 1.37
N HIS A 170 -10.02 -11.92 1.07
CA HIS A 170 -11.17 -11.66 0.19
C HIS A 170 -10.66 -11.10 -1.14
N PHE A 171 -10.65 -11.93 -2.18
CA PHE A 171 -10.25 -11.49 -3.52
C PHE A 171 -11.37 -10.73 -4.21
N VAL A 172 -10.99 -9.64 -4.88
CA VAL A 172 -11.88 -8.77 -5.65
C VAL A 172 -11.31 -8.54 -7.05
N GLU A 173 -12.18 -8.24 -8.00
CA GLU A 173 -11.76 -7.75 -9.30
C GLU A 173 -11.21 -6.31 -9.21
N GLU A 174 -10.50 -5.89 -10.24
CA GLU A 174 -9.82 -4.58 -10.30
C GLU A 174 -10.78 -3.42 -10.65
N ASN A 175 -12.00 -3.47 -10.16
CA ASN A 175 -13.03 -2.46 -10.42
C ASN A 175 -13.72 -2.01 -9.13
N GLU A 176 -14.34 -0.83 -9.17
CA GLU A 176 -14.98 -0.21 -8.00
C GLU A 176 -16.19 -1.01 -7.50
N GLN A 177 -16.92 -1.68 -8.39
CA GLN A 177 -18.12 -2.45 -8.01
C GLN A 177 -17.75 -3.65 -7.13
N SER A 178 -16.80 -4.47 -7.56
CA SER A 178 -16.35 -5.64 -6.80
C SER A 178 -15.72 -5.25 -5.45
N ILE A 179 -14.97 -4.13 -5.43
CA ILE A 179 -14.39 -3.59 -4.19
C ILE A 179 -15.51 -3.14 -3.25
N ARG A 180 -16.54 -2.47 -3.75
CA ARG A 180 -17.69 -2.02 -2.95
C ARG A 180 -18.44 -3.19 -2.33
N GLU A 181 -18.79 -4.18 -3.13
CA GLU A 181 -19.49 -5.38 -2.67
C GLU A 181 -18.73 -6.10 -1.56
N ALA A 182 -17.41 -6.22 -1.69
CA ALA A 182 -16.56 -6.80 -0.67
C ALA A 182 -16.54 -5.96 0.64
N ILE A 183 -16.44 -4.65 0.53
CA ILE A 183 -16.47 -3.75 1.69
C ILE A 183 -17.80 -3.85 2.41
N GLU A 184 -18.91 -3.74 1.68
CA GLU A 184 -20.26 -3.81 2.25
C GLU A 184 -20.53 -5.18 2.88
N TYR A 185 -20.04 -6.27 2.24
CA TYR A 185 -20.14 -7.61 2.80
C TYR A 185 -19.39 -7.74 4.14
N ILE A 186 -18.14 -7.28 4.21
CA ILE A 186 -17.32 -7.37 5.43
C ILE A 186 -17.90 -6.50 6.55
N LEU A 187 -18.37 -5.29 6.23
CA LEU A 187 -19.02 -4.41 7.23
C LEU A 187 -20.33 -5.00 7.79
N ALA A 188 -21.03 -5.79 6.98
CA ALA A 188 -22.25 -6.48 7.42
C ALA A 188 -21.97 -7.77 8.23
N HIS A 189 -20.75 -8.29 8.20
CA HIS A 189 -20.33 -9.53 8.86
C HIS A 189 -19.01 -9.32 9.60
N PRO A 190 -19.03 -8.57 10.73
CA PRO A 190 -17.80 -8.18 11.45
C PRO A 190 -17.13 -9.33 12.22
N ASP A 191 -17.76 -10.52 12.32
CA ASP A 191 -17.28 -11.71 13.07
C ASP A 191 -16.21 -12.52 12.34
#